data_5df14e76a120530af46fe5ee8ce50767
#
_entry.id   5df14e76a120530af46fe5ee8ce50767
#
_cell.length_a   1.000
_cell.length_b   1.000
_cell.length_c   1.000
_cell.angle_alpha   90.00
_cell.angle_beta   90.00
_cell.angle_gamma   90.00
#
_symmetry.space_group_name_H-M   'P 1'
#
loop_
_entity.id
_entity.type
_entity.pdbx_description
1 polymer ?
#
loop_
_entity_poly.entity_id
_entity_poly.type
_entity_poly.pdbx_seq_one_letter_code
_entity_poly.pdbx_strand_id
1 'polypeptide(L)'
;VRLARRGRLFDLARARGERDLLGAGLERTFMNLRSLPLLAGALVFGIPAFSSAQDMAIKPKTAAEAKAFTDKAEKELFLLANAFSRADWVKSTHITDDTEAIAAEANQRFTDAAVAAAKKAATFDGVKADPETLRKLKLLKVALVTPAPTGSKESAEVTTLAARLEGMYGKGKYVRKGKDGKEESLDLGELSNILATSRDPKEMEEAWTGWHSIARPMKKDFLRFVELQNKGARQLGFKDTGALWRSKYDMAPDAFAKEVDRLWDQVKPLYLSLHAYVRKRLRETYGPDVVPEKGPIPAHLLGNMWAQQWGNIEPLVAPKDADPGFDLTARLKEKKVDELEMVRFGERFFMSLGFAPLPKTFWERSLFVKPKDREVVCHASAWDVDNDNDLRIKMCIEVNAEDFVTIHHELGHNFYQRAYNQKPFLFRDSANDGFHEAIGDTIALSITPSYLKQVGLIDQEPPASKDIGLLLRMALDKIAFLPFGLLVDQYRWKIFSGEVTPAQFNRAWWDLRLKYQGIAPPNARSEDDFDAAAKYHVA
;
A
#
# COMPACT_ATOMS: atom_id res chain seq x y z
N VAL A 1 2.61 -2.14 -0.18
CA VAL A 1 2.15 -2.45 -1.53
C VAL A 1 0.64 -2.64 -1.60
N ARG A 2 -0.04 -3.22 -0.59
CA ARG A 2 -1.52 -3.29 -0.56
C ARG A 2 -2.23 -1.96 -0.26
N LEU A 3 -1.55 -0.96 0.28
CA LEU A 3 -2.12 0.37 0.56
C LEU A 3 -2.48 1.16 -0.71
N ALA A 4 -1.88 0.84 -1.85
CA ALA A 4 -2.18 1.50 -3.13
C ALA A 4 -3.54 1.13 -3.74
N ARG A 5 -4.23 0.09 -3.24
CA ARG A 5 -5.55 -0.33 -3.77
C ARG A 5 -6.76 0.36 -3.13
N ARG A 6 -6.59 1.17 -2.07
CA ARG A 6 -7.71 1.80 -1.33
C ARG A 6 -7.77 3.33 -1.39
N GLY A 7 -6.94 3.96 -2.17
CA GLY A 7 -6.77 5.41 -2.15
C GLY A 7 -7.09 6.13 -3.46
N ARG A 8 -8.18 5.80 -4.16
CA ARG A 8 -8.68 6.65 -5.25
C ARG A 8 -10.20 6.72 -5.24
N LEU A 9 -10.71 7.48 -4.32
CA LEU A 9 -12.08 7.96 -4.37
C LEU A 9 -12.12 9.27 -3.59
N PHE A 10 -11.89 10.35 -4.28
CA PHE A 10 -12.36 11.71 -3.96
C PHE A 10 -11.51 12.74 -4.75
N ASP A 11 -11.81 12.86 -6.02
CA ASP A 11 -11.61 14.11 -6.74
C ASP A 11 -12.76 14.23 -7.73
N LEU A 12 -13.77 14.99 -7.35
CA LEU A 12 -14.65 15.73 -8.25
C LEU A 12 -15.80 16.35 -7.45
N ALA A 13 -15.52 17.48 -6.88
CA ALA A 13 -16.59 18.43 -6.53
C ALA A 13 -16.03 19.85 -6.50
N ARG A 14 -15.85 20.44 -7.67
CA ARG A 14 -15.86 21.90 -7.85
C ARG A 14 -15.87 22.28 -9.33
N ALA A 15 -17.02 22.58 -9.85
CA ALA A 15 -17.16 23.65 -10.84
C ALA A 15 -18.63 24.02 -11.08
N ARG A 16 -18.90 25.31 -10.79
CA ARG A 16 -19.94 26.19 -11.37
C ARG A 16 -21.38 25.94 -10.90
N GLY A 17 -22.05 26.85 -10.31
CA GLY A 17 -22.05 28.32 -10.48
C GLY A 17 -23.40 28.75 -11.01
N GLU A 18 -24.16 29.47 -10.17
CA GLU A 18 -25.18 30.46 -10.49
C GLU A 18 -26.36 30.14 -11.43
N ARG A 19 -27.55 30.15 -10.92
CA ARG A 19 -28.55 31.23 -11.03
C ARG A 19 -29.94 30.80 -10.57
N ASP A 20 -30.45 31.57 -9.62
CA ASP A 20 -31.78 32.17 -9.48
C ASP A 20 -33.03 31.48 -10.07
N LEU A 21 -34.08 31.26 -9.25
CA LEU A 21 -35.26 32.08 -9.07
C LEU A 21 -36.45 31.28 -8.54
N LEU A 22 -37.15 31.92 -7.52
CA LEU A 22 -38.59 31.83 -7.16
C LEU A 22 -39.09 30.49 -6.62
N GLY A 23 -39.67 30.36 -5.43
CA GLY A 23 -40.52 31.26 -4.64
C GLY A 23 -41.76 30.48 -4.19
N ALA A 24 -42.21 30.73 -3.00
CA ALA A 24 -43.44 30.23 -2.31
C ALA A 24 -43.15 29.05 -1.35
N GLY A 25 -43.19 29.15 -0.05
CA GLY A 25 -44.14 29.83 0.80
C GLY A 25 -45.11 28.81 1.40
N LEU A 26 -44.91 28.44 2.68
CA LEU A 26 -46.02 28.09 3.56
C LEU A 26 -45.53 27.91 5.01
N GLU A 27 -46.04 28.70 5.74
CA GLU A 27 -46.28 29.07 7.12
C GLU A 27 -46.02 28.05 8.24
N ARG A 28 -45.59 28.68 9.31
CA ARG A 28 -45.45 28.22 10.70
C ARG A 28 -46.79 27.80 11.29
N THR A 29 -46.80 26.78 12.12
CA THR A 29 -47.78 26.71 13.23
C THR A 29 -47.03 26.35 14.51
N PHE A 30 -46.90 27.38 15.35
CA PHE A 30 -46.56 27.23 16.77
C PHE A 30 -47.82 26.79 17.53
N MET A 31 -47.70 25.79 18.36
CA MET A 31 -48.70 25.54 19.40
C MET A 31 -48.06 25.54 20.78
N ASN A 32 -48.25 26.63 21.47
CA ASN A 32 -48.09 26.80 22.92
C ASN A 32 -49.18 26.03 23.67
N LEU A 33 -48.81 25.29 24.70
CA LEU A 33 -49.72 24.93 25.78
C LEU A 33 -49.06 25.20 27.12
N ARG A 34 -49.61 26.23 27.77
CA ARG A 34 -49.34 26.62 29.16
C ARG A 34 -50.25 25.86 30.11
N SER A 35 -49.67 25.46 31.25
CA SER A 35 -50.19 25.46 32.62
C SER A 35 -51.47 24.70 32.97
N LEU A 36 -51.35 23.82 33.99
CA LEU A 36 -52.25 23.73 35.16
C LEU A 36 -51.70 22.72 36.19
N PRO A 37 -52.22 22.63 37.46
CA PRO A 37 -51.45 23.06 38.61
C PRO A 37 -51.11 21.91 39.61
N LEU A 38 -50.31 22.29 40.61
CA LEU A 38 -49.98 21.50 41.81
C LEU A 38 -51.21 21.00 42.59
N LEU A 39 -51.21 19.72 42.93
CA LEU A 39 -51.95 19.20 44.08
C LEU A 39 -50.96 18.39 44.94
N ALA A 40 -50.74 18.94 46.15
CA ALA A 40 -49.98 18.30 47.22
C ALA A 40 -50.80 17.20 47.82
N GLY A 41 -50.29 15.96 47.85
CA GLY A 41 -50.84 14.85 48.61
C GLY A 41 -49.67 14.10 49.24
N ALA A 42 -49.42 14.35 50.53
CA ALA A 42 -48.50 13.60 51.33
C ALA A 42 -49.09 12.22 51.62
N LEU A 43 -48.41 11.17 51.19
CA LEU A 43 -48.62 9.80 51.67
C LEU A 43 -47.25 9.19 51.97
N VAL A 44 -47.07 9.03 53.28
CA VAL A 44 -45.95 8.25 53.85
C VAL A 44 -46.19 6.78 53.51
N PHE A 45 -45.28 6.20 52.72
CA PHE A 45 -45.15 4.76 52.61
C PHE A 45 -43.69 4.33 52.69
N GLY A 46 -43.48 3.28 53.45
CA GLY A 46 -42.25 2.71 53.92
C GLY A 46 -41.20 2.50 52.86
N ILE A 47 -39.97 2.67 53.29
CA ILE A 47 -38.74 2.38 52.54
C ILE A 47 -38.65 0.84 52.41
N PRO A 48 -38.78 0.27 51.20
CA PRO A 48 -38.27 -1.08 50.98
C PRO A 48 -36.73 -0.98 50.85
N ALA A 49 -36.07 -1.81 51.64
CA ALA A 49 -34.65 -1.99 51.60
C ALA A 49 -34.14 -2.08 50.14
N PHE A 50 -33.17 -1.27 49.81
CA PHE A 50 -32.41 -1.42 48.58
C PHE A 50 -31.85 -2.85 48.54
N SER A 51 -32.51 -3.68 47.73
CA SER A 51 -31.94 -4.93 47.24
C SER A 51 -30.66 -4.57 46.50
N SER A 52 -29.56 -5.13 46.95
CA SER A 52 -28.25 -5.06 46.33
C SER A 52 -28.37 -5.08 44.82
N ALA A 53 -27.77 -4.08 44.14
CA ALA A 53 -27.47 -4.18 42.74
C ALA A 53 -26.72 -5.49 42.52
N GLN A 54 -27.42 -6.49 42.01
CA GLN A 54 -26.75 -7.68 41.50
C GLN A 54 -25.84 -7.17 40.39
N ASP A 55 -24.54 -7.23 40.62
CA ASP A 55 -23.53 -7.24 39.59
C ASP A 55 -24.03 -8.23 38.53
N MET A 56 -24.54 -7.70 37.40
CA MET A 56 -24.79 -8.52 36.23
C MET A 56 -23.41 -8.92 35.71
N ALA A 57 -22.83 -9.96 36.30
CA ALA A 57 -21.62 -10.58 35.81
C ALA A 57 -21.84 -10.87 34.31
N ILE A 58 -21.08 -10.21 33.45
CA ILE A 58 -21.13 -10.44 32.01
C ILE A 58 -20.86 -11.92 31.81
N LYS A 59 -21.88 -12.66 31.37
CA LYS A 59 -21.77 -14.11 31.14
C LYS A 59 -20.59 -14.37 30.20
N PRO A 60 -19.61 -15.20 30.57
CA PRO A 60 -18.47 -15.45 29.69
C PRO A 60 -18.93 -16.02 28.36
N LYS A 61 -18.35 -15.53 27.27
CA LYS A 61 -18.62 -16.00 25.90
C LYS A 61 -18.24 -17.46 25.77
N THR A 62 -19.08 -18.23 25.09
CA THR A 62 -18.88 -19.68 24.88
C THR A 62 -18.23 -19.96 23.52
N ALA A 63 -17.62 -21.16 23.39
CA ALA A 63 -17.10 -21.65 22.10
C ALA A 63 -18.18 -21.72 21.02
N ALA A 64 -19.41 -22.13 21.38
CA ALA A 64 -20.53 -22.19 20.46
C ALA A 64 -20.95 -20.82 19.94
N GLU A 65 -20.99 -19.81 20.81
CA GLU A 65 -21.27 -18.41 20.40
C GLU A 65 -20.16 -17.86 19.51
N ALA A 66 -18.89 -18.15 19.79
CA ALA A 66 -17.76 -17.75 18.97
C ALA A 66 -17.83 -18.37 17.58
N LYS A 67 -18.08 -19.69 17.49
CA LYS A 67 -18.23 -20.39 16.21
C LYS A 67 -19.42 -19.87 15.42
N ALA A 68 -20.58 -19.73 16.02
CA ALA A 68 -21.77 -19.19 15.35
C ALA A 68 -21.53 -17.77 14.81
N PHE A 69 -20.80 -16.94 15.55
CA PHE A 69 -20.42 -15.61 15.10
C PHE A 69 -19.46 -15.66 13.91
N THR A 70 -18.38 -16.45 13.99
CA THR A 70 -17.40 -16.53 12.88
C THR A 70 -18.03 -17.10 11.61
N ASP A 71 -18.88 -18.13 11.71
CA ASP A 71 -19.58 -18.71 10.57
C ASP A 71 -20.55 -17.71 9.92
N LYS A 72 -21.22 -16.88 10.72
CA LYS A 72 -22.11 -15.81 10.20
C LYS A 72 -21.29 -14.69 9.54
N ALA A 73 -20.26 -14.20 10.21
CA ALA A 73 -19.40 -13.13 9.69
C ALA A 73 -18.72 -13.54 8.38
N GLU A 74 -18.24 -14.78 8.29
CA GLU A 74 -17.62 -15.32 7.08
C GLU A 74 -18.56 -15.31 5.89
N LYS A 75 -19.81 -15.76 6.06
CA LYS A 75 -20.84 -15.75 5.00
C LYS A 75 -21.20 -14.32 4.57
N GLU A 76 -21.39 -13.42 5.51
CA GLU A 76 -21.73 -12.04 5.23
C GLU A 76 -20.62 -11.31 4.50
N LEU A 77 -19.39 -11.42 4.99
CA LEU A 77 -18.21 -10.79 4.39
C LEU A 77 -17.90 -11.37 3.00
N PHE A 78 -18.10 -12.66 2.78
CA PHE A 78 -17.96 -13.27 1.46
C PHE A 78 -18.88 -12.64 0.42
N LEU A 79 -20.18 -12.48 0.75
CA LEU A 79 -21.15 -11.88 -0.16
C LEU A 79 -20.83 -10.41 -0.46
N LEU A 80 -20.46 -9.64 0.57
CA LEU A 80 -20.11 -8.23 0.42
C LEU A 80 -18.79 -8.03 -0.31
N ALA A 81 -17.78 -8.88 -0.06
CA ALA A 81 -16.52 -8.86 -0.78
C ALA A 81 -16.71 -9.11 -2.29
N ASN A 82 -17.54 -10.10 -2.64
CA ASN A 82 -17.84 -10.41 -4.04
C ASN A 82 -18.63 -9.28 -4.73
N ALA A 83 -19.57 -8.65 -4.01
CA ALA A 83 -20.30 -7.48 -4.53
C ALA A 83 -19.35 -6.30 -4.78
N PHE A 84 -18.46 -6.02 -3.83
CA PHE A 84 -17.47 -4.96 -3.96
C PHE A 84 -16.47 -5.28 -5.09
N SER A 85 -15.92 -6.50 -5.15
CA SER A 85 -14.95 -6.88 -6.18
C SER A 85 -15.51 -6.74 -7.59
N ARG A 86 -16.78 -7.11 -7.81
CA ARG A 86 -17.47 -6.92 -9.09
C ARG A 86 -17.67 -5.45 -9.44
N ALA A 87 -18.12 -4.64 -8.48
CA ALA A 87 -18.33 -3.21 -8.69
C ALA A 87 -17.01 -2.49 -8.98
N ASP A 88 -15.94 -2.83 -8.25
CA ASP A 88 -14.61 -2.27 -8.45
C ASP A 88 -13.98 -2.70 -9.78
N TRP A 89 -14.22 -3.94 -10.22
CA TRP A 89 -13.84 -4.41 -11.56
C TRP A 89 -14.52 -3.56 -12.65
N VAL A 90 -15.84 -3.37 -12.55
CA VAL A 90 -16.60 -2.57 -13.52
C VAL A 90 -16.08 -1.14 -13.54
N LYS A 91 -15.92 -0.48 -12.38
CA LYS A 91 -15.35 0.86 -12.27
C LYS A 91 -13.93 0.92 -12.89
N SER A 92 -13.08 -0.06 -12.61
CA SER A 92 -11.69 -0.05 -13.09
C SER A 92 -11.55 -0.29 -14.59
N THR A 93 -12.54 -0.93 -15.21
CA THR A 93 -12.57 -1.25 -16.65
C THR A 93 -13.57 -0.41 -17.46
N HIS A 94 -14.35 0.44 -16.80
CA HIS A 94 -15.29 1.39 -17.41
C HIS A 94 -15.54 2.54 -16.44
N ILE A 95 -14.70 3.59 -16.51
CA ILE A 95 -14.73 4.71 -15.57
C ILE A 95 -15.82 5.69 -15.98
N THR A 96 -16.82 5.87 -15.10
CA THR A 96 -17.88 6.88 -15.17
C THR A 96 -18.28 7.29 -13.76
N ASP A 97 -18.93 8.43 -13.60
CA ASP A 97 -19.47 8.87 -12.30
C ASP A 97 -20.38 7.80 -11.67
N ASP A 98 -21.19 7.11 -12.48
CA ASP A 98 -22.10 6.05 -12.00
C ASP A 98 -21.31 4.81 -11.51
N THR A 99 -20.31 4.35 -12.26
CA THR A 99 -19.52 3.18 -11.85
C THR A 99 -18.65 3.48 -10.62
N GLU A 100 -18.16 4.70 -10.48
CA GLU A 100 -17.48 5.17 -9.28
C GLU A 100 -18.43 5.18 -8.07
N ALA A 101 -19.65 5.70 -8.22
CA ALA A 101 -20.67 5.73 -7.17
C ALA A 101 -21.06 4.30 -6.72
N ILE A 102 -21.31 3.39 -7.68
CA ILE A 102 -21.66 1.98 -7.39
C ILE A 102 -20.51 1.29 -6.64
N ALA A 103 -19.26 1.48 -7.08
CA ALA A 103 -18.12 0.89 -6.40
C ALA A 103 -17.90 1.48 -5.00
N ALA A 104 -18.10 2.78 -4.83
CA ALA A 104 -18.02 3.45 -3.53
C ALA A 104 -19.05 2.90 -2.54
N GLU A 105 -20.30 2.75 -2.95
CA GLU A 105 -21.37 2.17 -2.11
C GLU A 105 -21.06 0.72 -1.71
N ALA A 106 -20.62 -0.11 -2.66
CA ALA A 106 -20.28 -1.50 -2.40
C ALA A 106 -19.08 -1.61 -1.43
N ASN A 107 -18.06 -0.76 -1.61
CA ASN A 107 -16.90 -0.68 -0.71
C ASN A 107 -17.30 -0.24 0.70
N GLN A 108 -18.17 0.77 0.83
CA GLN A 108 -18.65 1.24 2.12
C GLN A 108 -19.38 0.14 2.89
N ARG A 109 -20.28 -0.59 2.24
CA ARG A 109 -21.02 -1.71 2.85
C ARG A 109 -20.08 -2.83 3.32
N PHE A 110 -19.10 -3.20 2.51
CA PHE A 110 -18.09 -4.21 2.90
C PHE A 110 -17.23 -3.73 4.07
N THR A 111 -16.78 -2.48 4.04
CA THR A 111 -15.92 -1.90 5.08
C THR A 111 -16.67 -1.80 6.42
N ASP A 112 -17.92 -1.35 6.41
CA ASP A 112 -18.74 -1.24 7.63
C ASP A 112 -18.94 -2.62 8.28
N ALA A 113 -19.25 -3.64 7.47
CA ALA A 113 -19.40 -5.01 7.97
C ALA A 113 -18.08 -5.57 8.51
N ALA A 114 -16.94 -5.32 7.86
CA ALA A 114 -15.62 -5.76 8.32
C ALA A 114 -15.24 -5.09 9.66
N VAL A 115 -15.49 -3.79 9.81
CA VAL A 115 -15.27 -3.06 11.07
C VAL A 115 -16.16 -3.61 12.18
N ALA A 116 -17.44 -3.83 11.91
CA ALA A 116 -18.38 -4.41 12.89
C ALA A 116 -17.94 -5.82 13.30
N ALA A 117 -17.52 -6.65 12.34
CA ALA A 117 -17.03 -8.00 12.60
C ALA A 117 -15.74 -7.99 13.44
N ALA A 118 -14.78 -7.11 13.14
CA ALA A 118 -13.55 -6.97 13.92
C ALA A 118 -13.81 -6.57 15.38
N LYS A 119 -14.67 -5.58 15.60
CA LYS A 119 -15.09 -5.14 16.95
C LYS A 119 -15.81 -6.24 17.70
N LYS A 120 -16.68 -6.99 17.04
CA LYS A 120 -17.37 -8.12 17.65
C LYS A 120 -16.41 -9.26 17.96
N ALA A 121 -15.44 -9.56 17.07
CA ALA A 121 -14.42 -10.57 17.32
C ALA A 121 -13.60 -10.27 18.57
N ALA A 122 -13.26 -8.99 18.84
CA ALA A 122 -12.54 -8.59 20.04
C ALA A 122 -13.33 -8.91 21.35
N THR A 123 -14.65 -8.97 21.32
CA THR A 123 -15.46 -9.37 22.50
C THR A 123 -15.34 -10.84 22.87
N PHE A 124 -14.69 -11.65 22.04
CA PHE A 124 -14.42 -13.08 22.28
C PHE A 124 -12.98 -13.35 22.74
N ASP A 125 -12.20 -12.30 23.06
CA ASP A 125 -10.85 -12.48 23.56
C ASP A 125 -10.85 -13.33 24.84
N GLY A 126 -9.96 -14.33 24.89
CA GLY A 126 -9.89 -15.29 25.99
C GLY A 126 -10.89 -16.46 25.93
N VAL A 127 -11.78 -16.51 24.92
CA VAL A 127 -12.66 -17.67 24.72
C VAL A 127 -11.84 -18.92 24.41
N LYS A 128 -12.22 -20.04 25.00
CA LYS A 128 -11.66 -21.36 24.67
C LYS A 128 -12.53 -22.00 23.58
N ALA A 129 -12.03 -22.02 22.36
CA ALA A 129 -12.70 -22.60 21.19
C ALA A 129 -11.71 -23.45 20.38
N ASP A 130 -12.18 -24.11 19.33
CA ASP A 130 -11.34 -24.85 18.40
C ASP A 130 -10.36 -23.92 17.65
N PRO A 131 -9.22 -24.46 17.16
CA PRO A 131 -8.16 -23.66 16.52
C PRO A 131 -8.66 -22.88 15.31
N GLU A 132 -9.60 -23.41 14.51
CA GLU A 132 -10.14 -22.72 13.34
C GLU A 132 -10.95 -21.51 13.74
N THR A 133 -11.85 -21.63 14.71
CA THR A 133 -12.64 -20.53 15.27
C THR A 133 -11.74 -19.45 15.85
N LEU A 134 -10.71 -19.81 16.63
CA LEU A 134 -9.75 -18.86 17.19
C LEU A 134 -8.96 -18.14 16.09
N ARG A 135 -8.57 -18.86 15.04
CA ARG A 135 -7.88 -18.26 13.88
C ARG A 135 -8.78 -17.28 13.14
N LYS A 136 -10.04 -17.62 12.90
CA LYS A 136 -11.03 -16.72 12.25
C LYS A 136 -11.24 -15.44 13.07
N LEU A 137 -11.38 -15.54 14.40
CA LEU A 137 -11.46 -14.39 15.31
C LEU A 137 -10.22 -13.48 15.19
N LYS A 138 -9.02 -14.07 15.15
CA LYS A 138 -7.77 -13.33 14.95
C LYS A 138 -7.78 -12.60 13.60
N LEU A 139 -8.09 -13.30 12.51
CA LEU A 139 -8.08 -12.74 11.15
C LEU A 139 -9.06 -11.58 10.99
N LEU A 140 -10.27 -11.68 11.57
CA LEU A 140 -11.23 -10.58 11.58
C LEU A 140 -10.66 -9.32 12.24
N LYS A 141 -9.96 -9.46 13.38
CA LYS A 141 -9.36 -8.31 14.09
C LYS A 141 -8.22 -7.67 13.33
N VAL A 142 -7.32 -8.47 12.74
CA VAL A 142 -6.13 -7.97 12.03
C VAL A 142 -6.42 -7.54 10.59
N ALA A 143 -7.62 -7.74 10.07
CA ALA A 143 -8.02 -7.29 8.73
C ALA A 143 -8.04 -5.77 8.60
N LEU A 144 -8.24 -5.04 9.69
CA LEU A 144 -8.30 -3.57 9.66
C LEU A 144 -6.90 -2.96 9.62
N VAL A 145 -6.52 -2.44 8.47
CA VAL A 145 -5.23 -1.73 8.28
C VAL A 145 -5.22 -0.38 9.00
N THR A 146 -6.37 0.31 8.99
CA THR A 146 -6.57 1.62 9.62
C THR A 146 -7.63 1.47 10.72
N PRO A 147 -7.25 1.01 11.92
CA PRO A 147 -8.20 0.84 13.01
C PRO A 147 -8.72 2.20 13.49
N ALA A 148 -10.04 2.35 13.53
CA ALA A 148 -10.68 3.57 14.01
C ALA A 148 -11.38 3.32 15.36
N PRO A 149 -11.46 4.34 16.25
CA PRO A 149 -12.20 4.25 17.51
C PRO A 149 -13.67 3.92 17.31
N THR A 150 -14.32 3.43 18.36
CA THR A 150 -15.76 3.07 18.32
C THR A 150 -16.71 4.25 18.30
N GLY A 151 -16.25 5.47 18.55
CA GLY A 151 -17.09 6.68 18.51
C GLY A 151 -17.30 7.17 17.07
N SER A 152 -18.52 7.44 16.65
CA SER A 152 -18.83 7.92 15.29
C SER A 152 -18.05 9.18 14.90
N LYS A 153 -17.88 10.12 15.83
CA LYS A 153 -17.11 11.36 15.60
C LYS A 153 -15.62 11.09 15.34
N GLU A 154 -14.97 10.29 16.19
CA GLU A 154 -13.56 9.98 16.05
C GLU A 154 -13.27 9.05 14.85
N SER A 155 -14.20 8.14 14.56
CA SER A 155 -14.10 7.29 13.36
C SER A 155 -14.17 8.11 12.08
N ALA A 156 -15.10 9.07 12.00
CA ALA A 156 -15.18 10.01 10.89
C ALA A 156 -13.94 10.92 10.79
N GLU A 157 -13.36 11.31 11.94
CA GLU A 157 -12.12 12.11 11.98
C GLU A 157 -10.95 11.33 11.36
N VAL A 158 -10.81 10.01 11.64
CA VAL A 158 -9.77 9.17 11.02
C VAL A 158 -9.88 9.19 9.49
N THR A 159 -11.09 9.01 8.97
CA THR A 159 -11.34 9.03 7.52
C THR A 159 -11.02 10.41 6.92
N THR A 160 -11.41 11.47 7.61
CA THR A 160 -11.16 12.86 7.17
C THR A 160 -9.66 13.16 7.15
N LEU A 161 -8.92 12.74 8.18
CA LEU A 161 -7.48 12.94 8.26
C LEU A 161 -6.74 12.14 7.17
N ALA A 162 -7.13 10.88 6.94
CA ALA A 162 -6.55 10.08 5.86
C ALA A 162 -6.73 10.75 4.50
N ALA A 163 -7.97 11.18 4.18
CA ALA A 163 -8.26 11.87 2.93
C ALA A 163 -7.53 13.22 2.80
N ARG A 164 -7.36 13.94 3.92
CA ARG A 164 -6.62 15.21 3.93
C ARG A 164 -5.14 15.01 3.67
N LEU A 165 -4.50 14.06 4.37
CA LEU A 165 -3.08 13.74 4.18
C LEU A 165 -2.80 13.28 2.75
N GLU A 166 -3.65 12.40 2.20
CA GLU A 166 -3.59 11.98 0.81
C GLU A 166 -3.74 13.17 -0.15
N GLY A 167 -4.72 14.04 0.10
CA GLY A 167 -4.96 15.24 -0.69
C GLY A 167 -3.80 16.24 -0.64
N MET A 168 -3.15 16.41 0.51
CA MET A 168 -1.96 17.26 0.66
C MET A 168 -0.80 16.70 -0.14
N TYR A 169 -0.57 15.38 -0.06
CA TYR A 169 0.44 14.70 -0.86
C TYR A 169 0.17 14.81 -2.36
N GLY A 170 -1.05 14.45 -2.81
CA GLY A 170 -1.40 14.42 -4.23
C GLY A 170 -1.43 15.79 -4.90
N LYS A 171 -1.70 16.87 -4.14
CA LYS A 171 -1.69 18.26 -4.62
C LYS A 171 -0.35 18.96 -4.41
N GLY A 172 0.64 18.26 -3.82
CA GLY A 172 1.95 18.81 -3.52
C GLY A 172 2.62 19.36 -4.76
N LYS A 173 3.11 20.60 -4.68
CA LYS A 173 3.86 21.27 -5.74
C LYS A 173 4.98 22.10 -5.15
N TYR A 174 6.08 22.17 -5.86
CA TYR A 174 7.17 23.07 -5.57
C TYR A 174 7.19 24.22 -6.58
N VAL A 175 7.21 25.44 -6.07
CA VAL A 175 7.27 26.65 -6.90
C VAL A 175 8.68 27.19 -6.89
N ARG A 176 9.29 27.34 -8.06
CA ARG A 176 10.62 27.94 -8.25
C ARG A 176 10.62 28.97 -9.35
N LYS A 177 11.72 29.70 -9.48
CA LYS A 177 11.98 30.52 -10.66
C LYS A 177 12.67 29.67 -11.73
N GLY A 178 12.05 29.55 -12.88
CA GLY A 178 12.63 28.88 -14.05
C GLY A 178 13.83 29.64 -14.63
N LYS A 179 14.53 29.03 -15.56
CA LYS A 179 15.69 29.64 -16.25
C LYS A 179 15.35 30.92 -17.00
N ASP A 180 14.08 31.10 -17.37
CA ASP A 180 13.55 32.31 -18.02
C ASP A 180 13.10 33.39 -17.01
N GLY A 181 13.27 33.17 -15.72
CA GLY A 181 12.88 34.05 -14.62
C GLY A 181 11.40 34.03 -14.25
N LYS A 182 10.58 33.21 -14.92
CA LYS A 182 9.17 33.02 -14.58
C LYS A 182 9.00 31.98 -13.48
N GLU A 183 7.86 32.04 -12.78
CA GLU A 183 7.51 31.02 -11.81
C GLU A 183 7.10 29.72 -12.52
N GLU A 184 7.73 28.63 -12.10
CA GLU A 184 7.39 27.24 -12.47
C GLU A 184 6.82 26.54 -11.24
N SER A 185 5.68 25.86 -11.43
CA SER A 185 5.05 25.05 -10.39
C SER A 185 5.18 23.58 -10.77
N LEU A 186 6.11 22.88 -10.13
CA LEU A 186 6.49 21.50 -10.43
C LEU A 186 5.80 20.50 -9.50
N ASP A 187 5.21 19.46 -10.05
CA ASP A 187 4.63 18.34 -9.32
C ASP A 187 5.66 17.23 -9.06
N LEU A 188 5.20 16.15 -8.40
CA LEU A 188 6.05 14.99 -8.08
C LEU A 188 6.65 14.35 -9.34
N GLY A 189 5.87 14.24 -10.42
CA GLY A 189 6.32 13.60 -11.66
C GLY A 189 7.45 14.39 -12.30
N GLU A 190 7.28 15.71 -12.41
CA GLU A 190 8.28 16.62 -12.97
C GLU A 190 9.56 16.65 -12.13
N LEU A 191 9.43 16.73 -10.79
CA LEU A 191 10.58 16.72 -9.88
C LEU A 191 11.29 15.36 -9.86
N SER A 192 10.54 14.25 -9.95
CA SER A 192 11.11 12.91 -10.06
C SER A 192 11.86 12.71 -11.38
N ASN A 193 11.36 13.27 -12.47
CA ASN A 193 12.04 13.23 -13.76
C ASN A 193 13.38 13.99 -13.72
N ILE A 194 13.45 15.12 -13.00
CA ILE A 194 14.72 15.83 -12.79
C ILE A 194 15.73 14.92 -12.09
N LEU A 195 15.32 14.24 -11.00
CA LEU A 195 16.21 13.33 -10.29
C LEU A 195 16.66 12.12 -11.13
N ALA A 196 15.79 11.62 -12.01
CA ALA A 196 16.09 10.49 -12.89
C ALA A 196 17.06 10.86 -14.02
N THR A 197 16.92 12.05 -14.60
CA THR A 197 17.56 12.39 -15.87
C THR A 197 18.63 13.47 -15.76
N SER A 198 18.53 14.41 -14.83
CA SER A 198 19.56 15.44 -14.63
C SER A 198 20.86 14.83 -14.12
N ARG A 199 21.96 15.51 -14.45
CA ARG A 199 23.30 15.19 -13.97
C ARG A 199 23.94 16.38 -13.24
N ASP A 200 23.19 17.45 -13.03
CA ASP A 200 23.59 18.59 -12.21
C ASP A 200 23.18 18.37 -10.74
N PRO A 201 24.15 18.18 -9.82
CA PRO A 201 23.87 17.93 -8.40
C PRO A 201 23.04 19.03 -7.75
N LYS A 202 23.19 20.30 -8.19
CA LYS A 202 22.45 21.43 -7.61
C LYS A 202 20.98 21.44 -8.04
N GLU A 203 20.71 21.15 -9.32
CA GLU A 203 19.35 21.03 -9.83
C GLU A 203 18.62 19.84 -9.16
N MET A 204 19.32 18.71 -8.98
CA MET A 204 18.78 17.56 -8.27
C MET A 204 18.53 17.85 -6.78
N GLU A 205 19.44 18.58 -6.11
CA GLU A 205 19.25 19.01 -4.71
C GLU A 205 18.04 19.93 -4.57
N GLU A 206 17.87 20.90 -5.48
CA GLU A 206 16.72 21.80 -5.48
C GLU A 206 15.41 21.02 -5.66
N ALA A 207 15.33 20.12 -6.65
CA ALA A 207 14.16 19.29 -6.91
C ALA A 207 13.81 18.40 -5.71
N TRP A 208 14.81 17.78 -5.10
CA TRP A 208 14.65 16.95 -3.92
C TRP A 208 14.13 17.75 -2.72
N THR A 209 14.76 18.89 -2.42
CA THR A 209 14.39 19.76 -1.31
C THR A 209 13.00 20.35 -1.50
N GLY A 210 12.69 20.75 -2.73
CA GLY A 210 11.39 21.28 -3.11
C GLY A 210 10.26 20.29 -2.82
N TRP A 211 10.41 19.04 -3.25
CA TRP A 211 9.40 18.03 -2.94
C TRP A 211 9.27 17.74 -1.44
N HIS A 212 10.38 17.59 -0.72
CA HIS A 212 10.32 17.29 0.70
C HIS A 212 9.70 18.42 1.55
N SER A 213 9.68 19.66 1.04
CA SER A 213 9.06 20.79 1.73
C SER A 213 7.53 20.68 1.86
N ILE A 214 6.86 19.93 0.97
CA ILE A 214 5.40 19.74 0.99
C ILE A 214 4.91 19.02 2.25
N ALA A 215 5.78 18.26 2.88
CA ALA A 215 5.44 17.41 4.02
C ALA A 215 5.35 18.17 5.36
N ARG A 216 5.94 19.36 5.47
CA ARG A 216 5.93 20.15 6.71
C ARG A 216 4.53 20.37 7.29
N PRO A 217 3.53 20.83 6.52
CA PRO A 217 2.18 21.07 7.04
C PRO A 217 1.42 19.77 7.40
N MET A 218 1.86 18.60 6.93
CA MET A 218 1.22 17.32 7.21
C MET A 218 1.44 16.84 8.64
N LYS A 219 2.51 17.27 9.31
CA LYS A 219 2.96 16.76 10.63
C LYS A 219 1.85 16.77 11.69
N LYS A 220 1.10 17.86 11.77
CA LYS A 220 0.01 18.02 12.77
C LYS A 220 -1.13 17.03 12.55
N ASP A 221 -1.58 16.89 11.32
CA ASP A 221 -2.68 15.99 10.96
C ASP A 221 -2.25 14.52 11.12
N PHE A 222 -1.00 14.21 10.76
CA PHE A 222 -0.43 12.88 10.96
C PHE A 222 -0.34 12.48 12.44
N LEU A 223 0.05 13.39 13.32
CA LEU A 223 0.05 13.16 14.76
C LEU A 223 -1.33 12.78 15.28
N ARG A 224 -2.35 13.52 14.89
CA ARG A 224 -3.73 13.23 15.29
C ARG A 224 -4.22 11.90 14.71
N PHE A 225 -3.84 11.59 13.49
CA PHE A 225 -4.13 10.33 12.84
C PHE A 225 -3.53 9.12 13.59
N VAL A 226 -2.25 9.22 14.01
CA VAL A 226 -1.58 8.20 14.83
C VAL A 226 -2.28 8.00 16.18
N GLU A 227 -2.66 9.07 16.85
CA GLU A 227 -3.37 9.01 18.14
C GLU A 227 -4.68 8.23 18.02
N LEU A 228 -5.49 8.57 17.02
CA LEU A 228 -6.79 7.95 16.80
C LEU A 228 -6.66 6.48 16.36
N GLN A 229 -5.73 6.17 15.46
CA GLN A 229 -5.50 4.77 15.08
C GLN A 229 -5.05 3.93 16.28
N ASN A 230 -4.15 4.43 17.11
CA ASN A 230 -3.73 3.75 18.33
C ASN A 230 -4.89 3.53 19.30
N LYS A 231 -5.81 4.48 19.41
CA LYS A 231 -7.03 4.30 20.20
C LYS A 231 -7.89 3.16 19.62
N GLY A 232 -8.07 3.11 18.32
CA GLY A 232 -8.77 2.02 17.63
C GLY A 232 -8.09 0.66 17.82
N ALA A 233 -6.76 0.59 17.65
CA ALA A 233 -6.00 -0.64 17.85
C ALA A 233 -6.13 -1.19 19.27
N ARG A 234 -6.07 -0.31 20.29
CA ARG A 234 -6.27 -0.72 21.71
C ARG A 234 -7.67 -1.28 21.95
N GLN A 235 -8.70 -0.75 21.30
CA GLN A 235 -10.06 -1.29 21.39
C GLN A 235 -10.21 -2.68 20.76
N LEU A 236 -9.29 -3.05 19.86
CA LEU A 236 -9.19 -4.40 19.28
C LEU A 236 -8.25 -5.34 20.04
N GLY A 237 -7.73 -4.91 21.22
CA GLY A 237 -6.85 -5.71 22.06
C GLY A 237 -5.35 -5.65 21.71
N PHE A 238 -4.92 -4.69 20.88
CA PHE A 238 -3.51 -4.49 20.54
C PHE A 238 -2.91 -3.33 21.33
N LYS A 239 -1.60 -3.39 21.58
CA LYS A 239 -0.86 -2.33 22.29
C LYS A 239 -0.92 -1.00 21.53
N ASP A 240 -0.71 -1.06 20.23
CA ASP A 240 -0.69 0.04 19.28
C ASP A 240 -0.97 -0.48 17.87
N THR A 241 -1.11 0.41 16.90
CA THR A 241 -1.37 0.06 15.50
C THR A 241 -0.20 -0.70 14.87
N GLY A 242 1.04 -0.38 15.22
CA GLY A 242 2.22 -1.10 14.76
C GLY A 242 2.23 -2.56 15.23
N ALA A 243 1.79 -2.81 16.47
CA ALA A 243 1.62 -4.16 16.98
C ALA A 243 0.49 -4.93 16.25
N LEU A 244 -0.62 -4.26 15.93
CA LEU A 244 -1.69 -4.83 15.12
C LEU A 244 -1.16 -5.26 13.75
N TRP A 245 -0.44 -4.42 13.05
CA TRP A 245 0.13 -4.75 11.73
C TRP A 245 1.08 -5.94 11.78
N ARG A 246 2.02 -5.97 12.76
CA ARG A 246 2.95 -7.10 12.94
C ARG A 246 2.26 -8.40 13.34
N SER A 247 1.09 -8.33 13.98
CA SER A 247 0.32 -9.53 14.40
C SER A 247 -0.23 -10.35 13.23
N LYS A 248 -0.21 -9.82 12.01
CA LYS A 248 -0.63 -10.55 10.79
C LYS A 248 0.37 -11.62 10.36
N TYR A 249 1.61 -11.59 10.87
CA TYR A 249 2.71 -12.47 10.45
C TYR A 249 2.82 -13.78 11.25
N ASP A 250 1.75 -14.19 11.93
CA ASP A 250 1.67 -15.47 12.68
C ASP A 250 2.74 -15.68 13.76
N MET A 251 3.30 -14.60 14.24
CA MET A 251 4.22 -14.56 15.37
C MET A 251 3.92 -13.35 16.25
N ALA A 252 4.50 -13.32 17.46
CA ALA A 252 4.38 -12.13 18.31
C ALA A 252 5.00 -10.90 17.60
N PRO A 253 4.40 -9.71 17.73
CA PRO A 253 4.88 -8.49 17.06
C PRO A 253 6.37 -8.21 17.24
N ASP A 254 6.89 -8.42 18.45
CA ASP A 254 8.32 -8.20 18.75
C ASP A 254 9.23 -9.32 18.21
N ALA A 255 8.70 -10.54 18.05
CA ALA A 255 9.41 -11.62 17.37
C ALA A 255 9.54 -11.34 15.88
N PHE A 256 8.46 -10.84 15.24
CA PHE A 256 8.51 -10.42 13.84
C PHE A 256 9.51 -9.27 13.61
N ALA A 257 9.53 -8.27 14.50
CA ALA A 257 10.51 -7.19 14.41
C ALA A 257 11.97 -7.71 14.45
N LYS A 258 12.26 -8.70 15.31
CA LYS A 258 13.58 -9.35 15.36
C LYS A 258 13.87 -10.19 14.11
N GLU A 259 12.86 -10.84 13.56
CA GLU A 259 13.00 -11.68 12.37
C GLU A 259 13.38 -10.84 11.13
N VAL A 260 12.74 -9.68 10.93
CA VAL A 260 13.12 -8.81 9.81
C VAL A 260 14.51 -8.20 9.97
N ASP A 261 14.95 -7.91 11.21
CA ASP A 261 16.35 -7.49 11.46
C ASP A 261 17.34 -8.64 11.17
N ARG A 262 17.00 -9.88 11.56
CA ARG A 262 17.81 -11.07 11.22
C ARG A 262 17.94 -11.29 9.72
N LEU A 263 16.85 -11.15 8.97
CA LEU A 263 16.85 -11.25 7.51
C LEU A 263 17.69 -10.14 6.88
N TRP A 264 17.59 -8.92 7.41
CA TRP A 264 18.43 -7.82 6.96
C TRP A 264 19.92 -8.11 7.16
N ASP A 265 20.32 -8.63 8.32
CA ASP A 265 21.72 -8.96 8.61
C ASP A 265 22.29 -9.99 7.63
N GLN A 266 21.47 -10.88 7.06
CA GLN A 266 21.88 -11.84 6.03
C GLN A 266 22.12 -11.18 4.67
N VAL A 267 21.35 -10.17 4.29
CA VAL A 267 21.45 -9.47 2.97
C VAL A 267 22.39 -8.27 3.02
N LYS A 268 22.61 -7.71 4.19
CA LYS A 268 23.41 -6.50 4.42
C LYS A 268 24.81 -6.54 3.79
N PRO A 269 25.59 -7.63 3.83
CA PRO A 269 26.90 -7.65 3.17
C PRO A 269 26.84 -7.40 1.67
N LEU A 270 25.83 -7.95 0.98
CA LEU A 270 25.60 -7.70 -0.45
C LEU A 270 25.23 -6.25 -0.69
N TYR A 271 24.29 -5.71 0.11
CA TYR A 271 23.91 -4.30 0.02
C TYR A 271 25.09 -3.35 0.24
N LEU A 272 25.93 -3.60 1.24
CA LEU A 272 27.10 -2.75 1.52
C LEU A 272 28.11 -2.80 0.38
N SER A 273 28.26 -3.94 -0.30
CA SER A 273 29.12 -4.06 -1.50
C SER A 273 28.55 -3.22 -2.64
N LEU A 274 27.23 -3.28 -2.89
CA LEU A 274 26.56 -2.45 -3.88
C LEU A 274 26.69 -0.96 -3.55
N HIS A 275 26.45 -0.58 -2.29
CA HIS A 275 26.57 0.80 -1.81
C HIS A 275 27.99 1.34 -2.00
N ALA A 276 29.02 0.57 -1.64
CA ALA A 276 30.41 0.99 -1.80
C ALA A 276 30.79 1.17 -3.28
N TYR A 277 30.33 0.26 -4.13
CA TYR A 277 30.53 0.35 -5.58
C TYR A 277 29.86 1.59 -6.16
N VAL A 278 28.57 1.78 -5.88
CA VAL A 278 27.79 2.93 -6.37
C VAL A 278 28.41 4.25 -5.88
N ARG A 279 28.78 4.35 -4.60
CA ARG A 279 29.45 5.54 -4.05
C ARG A 279 30.73 5.87 -4.79
N LYS A 280 31.57 4.85 -5.06
CA LYS A 280 32.82 5.03 -5.84
C LYS A 280 32.50 5.60 -7.23
N ARG A 281 31.53 5.03 -7.95
CA ARG A 281 31.16 5.46 -9.31
C ARG A 281 30.58 6.88 -9.32
N LEU A 282 29.71 7.20 -8.36
CA LEU A 282 29.16 8.55 -8.24
C LEU A 282 30.24 9.57 -7.87
N ARG A 283 31.23 9.18 -7.04
CA ARG A 283 32.38 10.04 -6.73
C ARG A 283 33.25 10.29 -7.97
N GLU A 284 33.44 9.30 -8.82
CA GLU A 284 34.15 9.45 -10.10
C GLU A 284 33.41 10.42 -11.03
N THR A 285 32.08 10.47 -10.98
CA THR A 285 31.22 11.33 -11.80
C THR A 285 31.12 12.76 -11.26
N TYR A 286 30.84 12.92 -9.96
CA TYR A 286 30.50 14.21 -9.35
C TYR A 286 31.64 14.84 -8.55
N GLY A 287 32.73 14.12 -8.32
CA GLY A 287 33.90 14.60 -7.58
C GLY A 287 33.83 14.42 -6.06
N PRO A 288 34.96 14.64 -5.39
CA PRO A 288 35.11 14.42 -3.94
C PRO A 288 34.32 15.39 -3.06
N ASP A 289 34.04 16.58 -3.54
CA ASP A 289 33.32 17.61 -2.80
C ASP A 289 31.82 17.30 -2.70
N VAL A 290 31.29 16.56 -3.68
CA VAL A 290 29.87 16.17 -3.73
C VAL A 290 29.65 14.79 -3.10
N VAL A 291 30.54 13.84 -3.38
CA VAL A 291 30.44 12.46 -2.85
C VAL A 291 31.70 12.13 -2.05
N PRO A 292 31.61 12.01 -0.72
CA PRO A 292 32.76 11.71 0.12
C PRO A 292 33.32 10.30 -0.15
N GLU A 293 34.61 10.10 0.11
CA GLU A 293 35.26 8.79 -0.05
C GLU A 293 34.67 7.74 0.89
N LYS A 294 34.35 8.16 2.11
CA LYS A 294 33.73 7.34 3.16
C LYS A 294 32.49 8.04 3.68
N GLY A 295 31.52 7.26 4.15
CA GLY A 295 30.29 7.82 4.72
C GLY A 295 29.07 7.65 3.81
N PRO A 296 28.00 8.41 4.09
CA PRO A 296 26.74 8.27 3.37
C PRO A 296 26.82 8.83 1.95
N ILE A 297 25.97 8.31 1.08
CA ILE A 297 25.71 8.89 -0.25
C ILE A 297 24.64 9.97 -0.09
N PRO A 298 24.78 11.18 -0.69
CA PRO A 298 23.71 12.17 -0.72
C PRO A 298 22.47 11.62 -1.47
N ALA A 299 21.31 11.67 -0.83
CA ALA A 299 20.10 10.98 -1.29
C ALA A 299 19.62 11.40 -2.69
N HIS A 300 19.77 12.68 -3.04
CA HIS A 300 19.36 13.24 -4.32
C HIS A 300 20.15 12.69 -5.53
N LEU A 301 21.33 12.09 -5.30
CA LEU A 301 22.18 11.57 -6.38
C LEU A 301 21.81 10.15 -6.83
N LEU A 302 20.84 9.50 -6.19
CA LEU A 302 20.48 8.11 -6.43
C LEU A 302 19.33 7.92 -7.45
N GLY A 303 18.99 8.99 -8.18
CA GLY A 303 18.08 8.92 -9.33
C GLY A 303 16.60 8.69 -9.01
N ASN A 304 16.22 8.75 -7.72
CA ASN A 304 14.85 8.54 -7.26
C ASN A 304 14.56 9.46 -6.08
N MET A 305 13.35 10.02 -6.03
CA MET A 305 12.94 11.02 -5.03
C MET A 305 13.21 10.55 -3.58
N TRP A 306 13.02 9.28 -3.32
CA TRP A 306 13.21 8.69 -1.99
C TRP A 306 14.46 7.80 -1.89
N ALA A 307 15.29 7.75 -2.94
CA ALA A 307 16.45 6.86 -3.03
C ALA A 307 16.10 5.39 -2.65
N GLN A 308 14.89 4.95 -2.99
CA GLN A 308 14.40 3.61 -2.67
C GLN A 308 14.85 2.57 -3.71
N GLN A 309 15.01 2.98 -4.96
CA GLN A 309 15.50 2.21 -6.09
C GLN A 309 16.50 3.07 -6.84
N TRP A 310 17.55 2.45 -7.39
CA TRP A 310 18.67 3.19 -7.99
C TRP A 310 18.83 2.91 -9.49
N GLY A 311 17.83 2.33 -10.14
CA GLY A 311 17.88 1.98 -11.57
C GLY A 311 18.20 3.16 -12.49
N ASN A 312 17.72 4.38 -12.18
CA ASN A 312 17.93 5.57 -13.03
C ASN A 312 19.40 6.04 -13.08
N ILE A 313 20.26 5.59 -12.16
CA ILE A 313 21.69 5.88 -12.22
C ILE A 313 22.51 4.75 -12.87
N GLU A 314 21.88 3.71 -13.38
CA GLU A 314 22.57 2.61 -14.05
C GLU A 314 23.58 3.10 -15.09
N PRO A 315 23.27 4.08 -15.98
CA PRO A 315 24.23 4.59 -16.96
C PRO A 315 25.49 5.23 -16.37
N LEU A 316 25.45 5.69 -15.10
CA LEU A 316 26.59 6.27 -14.39
C LEU A 316 27.47 5.20 -13.73
N VAL A 317 26.87 4.07 -13.36
CA VAL A 317 27.53 3.05 -12.53
C VAL A 317 27.82 1.76 -13.29
N ALA A 318 27.18 1.53 -14.42
CA ALA A 318 27.40 0.34 -15.23
C ALA A 318 28.87 0.22 -15.67
N PRO A 319 29.45 -0.99 -15.66
CA PRO A 319 30.73 -1.25 -16.36
C PRO A 319 30.61 -0.92 -17.85
N LYS A 320 31.72 -0.56 -18.47
CA LYS A 320 31.77 -0.16 -19.90
C LYS A 320 31.18 -1.21 -20.87
N ASP A 321 31.24 -2.48 -20.48
CA ASP A 321 30.81 -3.63 -21.29
C ASP A 321 29.52 -4.29 -20.76
N ALA A 322 28.72 -3.56 -19.99
CA ALA A 322 27.54 -4.06 -19.29
C ALA A 322 26.28 -4.25 -20.15
N ASP A 323 26.42 -4.26 -21.48
CA ASP A 323 25.31 -4.59 -22.38
C ASP A 323 24.76 -6.00 -22.09
N PRO A 324 23.44 -6.20 -21.87
CA PRO A 324 22.86 -7.52 -21.58
C PRO A 324 22.96 -8.51 -22.76
N GLY A 325 23.41 -8.06 -23.94
CA GLY A 325 23.61 -8.91 -25.11
C GLY A 325 22.36 -9.24 -25.91
N PHE A 326 21.19 -8.80 -25.47
CA PHE A 326 19.92 -8.89 -26.22
C PHE A 326 18.93 -7.81 -25.77
N ASP A 327 18.01 -7.48 -26.65
CA ASP A 327 16.86 -6.63 -26.39
C ASP A 327 15.58 -7.48 -26.49
N LEU A 328 14.97 -7.79 -25.35
CA LEU A 328 13.74 -8.61 -25.31
C LEU A 328 12.58 -7.91 -26.04
N THR A 329 12.47 -6.59 -25.95
CA THR A 329 11.44 -5.83 -26.66
C THR A 329 11.57 -6.00 -28.17
N ALA A 330 12.79 -5.87 -28.68
CA ALA A 330 13.05 -6.09 -30.11
C ALA A 330 12.76 -7.55 -30.51
N ARG A 331 13.13 -8.52 -29.69
CA ARG A 331 12.87 -9.95 -29.96
C ARG A 331 11.37 -10.28 -29.98
N LEU A 332 10.59 -9.76 -29.06
CA LEU A 332 9.13 -9.94 -29.06
C LEU A 332 8.51 -9.40 -30.35
N LYS A 333 8.91 -8.21 -30.79
CA LYS A 333 8.44 -7.57 -32.02
C LYS A 333 8.89 -8.34 -33.27
N GLU A 334 10.14 -8.79 -33.34
CA GLU A 334 10.68 -9.61 -34.44
C GLU A 334 9.91 -10.91 -34.60
N LYS A 335 9.58 -11.57 -33.50
CA LYS A 335 8.81 -12.81 -33.48
C LYS A 335 7.30 -12.59 -33.61
N LYS A 336 6.85 -11.34 -33.77
CA LYS A 336 5.43 -10.95 -33.92
C LYS A 336 4.57 -11.46 -32.77
N VAL A 337 5.12 -11.46 -31.57
CA VAL A 337 4.39 -11.76 -30.34
C VAL A 337 3.38 -10.65 -30.09
N ASP A 338 2.12 -10.97 -29.92
CA ASP A 338 1.08 -10.05 -29.52
C ASP A 338 0.83 -10.08 -28.00
N GLU A 339 -0.05 -9.21 -27.52
CA GLU A 339 -0.37 -9.05 -26.11
C GLU A 339 -0.90 -10.35 -25.49
N LEU A 340 -1.76 -11.09 -26.23
CA LEU A 340 -2.33 -12.35 -25.76
C LEU A 340 -1.28 -13.46 -25.70
N GLU A 341 -0.37 -13.52 -26.68
CA GLU A 341 0.71 -14.48 -26.68
C GLU A 341 1.71 -14.22 -25.54
N MET A 342 1.92 -12.94 -25.15
CA MET A 342 2.69 -12.61 -23.94
C MET A 342 2.05 -13.22 -22.69
N VAL A 343 0.73 -13.13 -22.55
CA VAL A 343 0.00 -13.77 -21.43
C VAL A 343 0.10 -15.30 -21.50
N ARG A 344 0.05 -15.89 -22.71
CA ARG A 344 0.24 -17.35 -22.89
C ARG A 344 1.64 -17.83 -22.50
N PHE A 345 2.69 -17.02 -22.69
CA PHE A 345 4.01 -17.33 -22.16
C PHE A 345 3.97 -17.46 -20.64
N GLY A 346 3.34 -16.51 -19.94
CA GLY A 346 3.16 -16.58 -18.50
C GLY A 346 2.33 -17.79 -18.06
N GLU A 347 1.20 -18.10 -18.74
CA GLU A 347 0.43 -19.31 -18.42
C GLU A 347 1.27 -20.58 -18.58
N ARG A 348 2.00 -20.72 -19.69
CA ARG A 348 2.88 -21.88 -19.94
C ARG A 348 3.98 -22.01 -18.89
N PHE A 349 4.49 -20.89 -18.37
CA PHE A 349 5.44 -20.92 -17.25
C PHE A 349 4.83 -21.66 -16.05
N PHE A 350 3.62 -21.28 -15.62
CA PHE A 350 2.95 -21.93 -14.48
C PHE A 350 2.56 -23.38 -14.80
N MET A 351 2.16 -23.67 -16.02
CA MET A 351 1.89 -25.05 -16.44
C MET A 351 3.17 -25.92 -16.37
N SER A 352 4.33 -25.37 -16.66
CA SER A 352 5.61 -26.09 -16.53
C SER A 352 5.97 -26.44 -15.08
N LEU A 353 5.39 -25.69 -14.12
CA LEU A 353 5.50 -25.97 -12.68
C LEU A 353 4.44 -26.96 -12.17
N GLY A 354 3.57 -27.48 -13.06
CA GLY A 354 2.54 -28.46 -12.73
C GLY A 354 1.16 -27.86 -12.42
N PHE A 355 0.95 -26.57 -12.59
CA PHE A 355 -0.37 -25.96 -12.42
C PHE A 355 -1.29 -26.25 -13.61
N ALA A 356 -2.58 -26.37 -13.35
CA ALA A 356 -3.59 -26.46 -14.42
C ALA A 356 -3.69 -25.14 -15.19
N PRO A 357 -4.03 -25.16 -16.49
CA PRO A 357 -4.21 -23.94 -17.28
C PRO A 357 -5.25 -23.00 -16.66
N LEU A 358 -5.17 -21.73 -17.01
CA LEU A 358 -6.13 -20.71 -16.57
C LEU A 358 -7.55 -21.05 -17.08
N PRO A 359 -8.61 -20.74 -16.32
CA PRO A 359 -9.97 -21.05 -16.73
C PRO A 359 -10.35 -20.23 -17.98
N LYS A 360 -11.30 -20.75 -18.76
CA LYS A 360 -11.80 -20.07 -19.96
C LYS A 360 -12.29 -18.66 -19.68
N THR A 361 -12.91 -18.46 -18.51
CA THR A 361 -13.39 -17.15 -18.04
C THR A 361 -12.27 -16.11 -17.87
N PHE A 362 -11.05 -16.54 -17.56
CA PHE A 362 -9.88 -15.65 -17.50
C PHE A 362 -9.64 -14.97 -18.86
N TRP A 363 -9.63 -15.75 -19.93
CA TRP A 363 -9.41 -15.26 -21.30
C TRP A 363 -10.57 -14.42 -21.83
N GLU A 364 -11.79 -14.72 -21.41
CA GLU A 364 -13.01 -14.03 -21.85
C GLU A 364 -13.27 -12.71 -21.10
N ARG A 365 -12.78 -12.59 -19.85
CA ARG A 365 -13.19 -11.50 -18.95
C ARG A 365 -12.06 -10.58 -18.51
N SER A 366 -10.80 -10.95 -18.74
CA SER A 366 -9.66 -10.08 -18.46
C SER A 366 -9.63 -8.88 -19.40
N LEU A 367 -8.97 -7.80 -18.98
CA LEU A 367 -8.66 -6.66 -19.81
C LEU A 367 -7.17 -6.69 -20.16
N PHE A 368 -6.85 -7.07 -21.38
CA PHE A 368 -5.46 -7.21 -21.85
C PHE A 368 -4.96 -5.95 -22.59
N VAL A 369 -5.86 -5.22 -23.26
CA VAL A 369 -5.51 -4.09 -24.12
C VAL A 369 -6.38 -2.89 -23.75
N LYS A 370 -5.82 -1.69 -23.81
CA LYS A 370 -6.59 -0.45 -23.57
C LYS A 370 -7.73 -0.30 -24.58
N PRO A 371 -9.00 -0.25 -24.16
CA PRO A 371 -10.13 0.01 -25.05
C PRO A 371 -10.02 1.41 -25.67
N LYS A 372 -10.57 1.57 -26.88
CA LYS A 372 -10.61 2.85 -27.59
C LYS A 372 -11.86 3.68 -27.27
N ASP A 373 -12.87 3.04 -26.70
CA ASP A 373 -14.23 3.55 -26.54
C ASP A 373 -14.54 4.01 -25.10
N ARG A 374 -13.62 3.79 -24.16
CA ARG A 374 -13.82 4.13 -22.75
C ARG A 374 -12.51 4.31 -22.00
N GLU A 375 -12.58 5.03 -20.88
CA GLU A 375 -11.45 5.15 -19.96
C GLU A 375 -11.41 3.95 -18.98
N VAL A 376 -10.17 3.53 -18.71
CA VAL A 376 -9.85 2.40 -17.83
C VAL A 376 -8.62 2.70 -16.97
N VAL A 377 -8.49 2.01 -15.85
CA VAL A 377 -7.26 2.03 -15.06
C VAL A 377 -6.24 1.09 -15.69
N CYS A 378 -5.25 1.64 -16.40
CA CYS A 378 -4.23 0.85 -17.11
C CYS A 378 -3.19 0.18 -16.19
N HIS A 379 -3.04 0.60 -14.93
CA HIS A 379 -2.12 -0.04 -13.99
C HIS A 379 -2.44 -1.54 -13.88
N ALA A 380 -1.41 -2.38 -14.08
CA ALA A 380 -1.54 -3.83 -14.02
C ALA A 380 -2.08 -4.31 -12.67
N SER A 381 -2.94 -5.31 -12.67
CA SER A 381 -3.48 -5.90 -11.45
C SER A 381 -4.14 -7.25 -11.70
N ALA A 382 -3.93 -8.18 -10.77
CA ALA A 382 -4.58 -9.48 -10.74
C ALA A 382 -5.82 -9.45 -9.84
N TRP A 383 -6.86 -10.16 -10.25
CA TRP A 383 -8.17 -10.16 -9.60
C TRP A 383 -8.68 -11.57 -9.39
N ASP A 384 -9.30 -11.81 -8.25
CA ASP A 384 -10.21 -12.90 -7.98
C ASP A 384 -11.57 -12.27 -7.67
N VAL A 385 -12.46 -12.23 -8.69
CA VAL A 385 -13.66 -11.38 -8.63
C VAL A 385 -14.76 -11.99 -7.79
N ASP A 386 -14.79 -13.32 -7.67
CA ASP A 386 -15.80 -14.05 -6.89
C ASP A 386 -15.22 -14.81 -5.70
N ASN A 387 -13.93 -14.65 -5.44
CA ASN A 387 -13.18 -15.39 -4.44
C ASN A 387 -13.30 -16.91 -4.61
N ASP A 388 -13.41 -17.38 -5.84
CA ASP A 388 -13.51 -18.80 -6.19
C ASP A 388 -12.74 -19.12 -7.48
N ASN A 389 -13.27 -18.80 -8.66
CA ASN A 389 -12.67 -19.19 -9.94
C ASN A 389 -12.73 -18.11 -11.04
N ASP A 390 -13.32 -16.96 -10.77
CA ASP A 390 -13.38 -15.83 -11.71
C ASP A 390 -12.11 -14.98 -11.62
N LEU A 391 -11.00 -15.61 -11.99
CA LEU A 391 -9.70 -14.96 -12.05
C LEU A 391 -9.59 -14.07 -13.27
N ARG A 392 -8.96 -12.90 -13.11
CA ARG A 392 -8.71 -11.94 -14.20
C ARG A 392 -7.41 -11.20 -13.99
N ILE A 393 -6.83 -10.70 -15.06
CA ILE A 393 -5.88 -9.59 -15.02
C ILE A 393 -6.48 -8.37 -15.72
N LYS A 394 -6.07 -7.20 -15.27
CA LYS A 394 -6.37 -5.94 -15.91
C LYS A 394 -5.05 -5.23 -16.18
N MET A 395 -4.75 -5.01 -17.44
CA MET A 395 -3.53 -4.39 -17.89
C MET A 395 -3.75 -3.79 -19.28
N CYS A 396 -3.13 -2.65 -19.59
CA CYS A 396 -3.04 -2.12 -20.94
C CYS A 396 -1.69 -2.58 -21.51
N ILE A 397 -1.62 -3.82 -21.94
CA ILE A 397 -0.38 -4.47 -22.36
C ILE A 397 0.19 -3.78 -23.60
N GLU A 398 1.47 -3.48 -23.55
CA GLU A 398 2.29 -3.11 -24.68
C GLU A 398 3.33 -4.21 -24.93
N VAL A 399 3.67 -4.45 -26.21
CA VAL A 399 4.65 -5.49 -26.55
C VAL A 399 6.07 -4.97 -26.25
N ASN A 400 6.50 -5.17 -25.01
CA ASN A 400 7.81 -4.78 -24.51
C ASN A 400 8.28 -5.70 -23.38
N ALA A 401 9.55 -5.56 -22.99
CA ALA A 401 10.19 -6.37 -21.95
C ALA A 401 9.61 -6.14 -20.55
N GLU A 402 9.22 -4.89 -20.23
CA GLU A 402 8.66 -4.53 -18.93
C GLU A 402 7.32 -5.21 -18.71
N ASP A 403 6.42 -5.10 -19.68
CA ASP A 403 5.10 -5.71 -19.60
C ASP A 403 5.16 -7.25 -19.63
N PHE A 404 6.13 -7.82 -20.35
CA PHE A 404 6.36 -9.27 -20.32
C PHE A 404 6.69 -9.75 -18.88
N VAL A 405 7.54 -9.03 -18.17
CA VAL A 405 7.87 -9.30 -16.75
C VAL A 405 6.66 -9.08 -15.86
N THR A 406 5.93 -7.97 -16.06
CA THR A 406 4.74 -7.61 -15.28
C THR A 406 3.62 -8.64 -15.42
N ILE A 407 3.40 -9.18 -16.62
CA ILE A 407 2.44 -10.27 -16.85
C ILE A 407 2.76 -11.49 -15.99
N HIS A 408 4.01 -11.91 -15.92
CA HIS A 408 4.43 -13.05 -15.09
C HIS A 408 4.21 -12.76 -13.60
N HIS A 409 4.47 -11.55 -13.15
CA HIS A 409 4.19 -11.09 -11.79
C HIS A 409 2.69 -11.16 -11.47
N GLU A 410 1.83 -10.59 -12.32
CA GLU A 410 0.38 -10.57 -12.11
C GLU A 410 -0.22 -11.99 -12.14
N LEU A 411 0.26 -12.85 -13.02
CA LEU A 411 -0.13 -14.25 -13.01
C LEU A 411 0.32 -14.97 -11.75
N GLY A 412 1.45 -14.59 -11.15
CA GLY A 412 1.87 -15.06 -9.83
C GLY A 412 0.77 -14.86 -8.79
N HIS A 413 0.14 -13.68 -8.78
CA HIS A 413 -1.01 -13.42 -7.93
C HIS A 413 -2.20 -14.33 -8.24
N ASN A 414 -2.58 -14.50 -9.52
CA ASN A 414 -3.71 -15.33 -9.90
C ASN A 414 -3.51 -16.81 -9.52
N PHE A 415 -2.33 -17.37 -9.77
CA PHE A 415 -2.05 -18.76 -9.40
C PHE A 415 -1.98 -18.96 -7.88
N TYR A 416 -1.55 -17.94 -7.13
CA TYR A 416 -1.61 -17.97 -5.67
C TYR A 416 -3.06 -17.90 -5.16
N GLN A 417 -3.91 -17.06 -5.76
CA GLN A 417 -5.35 -17.01 -5.49
C GLN A 417 -5.98 -18.39 -5.65
N ARG A 418 -5.73 -19.09 -6.77
CA ARG A 418 -6.20 -20.46 -7.01
C ARG A 418 -5.74 -21.44 -5.94
N ALA A 419 -4.53 -21.31 -5.45
CA ALA A 419 -3.98 -22.24 -4.46
C ALA A 419 -4.72 -22.19 -3.11
N TYR A 420 -5.32 -21.06 -2.75
CA TYR A 420 -6.06 -20.94 -1.50
C TYR A 420 -7.59 -20.89 -1.64
N ASN A 421 -8.15 -20.88 -2.86
CA ASN A 421 -9.61 -20.79 -3.06
C ASN A 421 -10.42 -21.97 -2.50
N GLN A 422 -9.76 -23.08 -2.18
CA GLN A 422 -10.41 -24.24 -1.52
C GLN A 422 -10.51 -24.08 0.01
N LYS A 423 -9.96 -23.00 0.57
CA LYS A 423 -10.04 -22.72 2.02
C LYS A 423 -11.34 -22.00 2.36
N PRO A 424 -11.80 -22.02 3.64
CA PRO A 424 -12.84 -21.11 4.11
C PRO A 424 -12.50 -19.64 3.77
N PHE A 425 -13.51 -18.82 3.50
CA PHE A 425 -13.33 -17.48 2.94
C PHE A 425 -12.35 -16.59 3.75
N LEU A 426 -12.42 -16.61 5.08
CA LEU A 426 -11.52 -15.82 5.91
C LEU A 426 -10.04 -16.24 5.80
N PHE A 427 -9.77 -17.42 5.25
CA PHE A 427 -8.43 -17.91 4.94
C PHE A 427 -8.01 -17.70 3.48
N ARG A 428 -8.90 -17.18 2.63
CA ARG A 428 -8.63 -16.90 1.21
C ARG A 428 -7.87 -15.59 1.05
N ASP A 429 -6.65 -15.58 1.55
CA ASP A 429 -5.70 -14.48 1.45
C ASP A 429 -4.27 -15.02 1.49
N SER A 430 -3.28 -14.14 1.24
CA SER A 430 -1.87 -14.52 1.43
C SER A 430 -1.61 -15.01 2.85
N ALA A 431 -0.68 -15.95 2.98
CA ALA A 431 -0.28 -16.48 4.29
C ALA A 431 0.16 -15.36 5.24
N ASN A 432 0.83 -14.34 4.71
CA ASN A 432 1.22 -13.10 5.39
C ASN A 432 1.12 -11.95 4.40
N ASP A 433 1.03 -10.70 4.88
CA ASP A 433 0.79 -9.51 4.04
C ASP A 433 1.74 -9.34 2.84
N GLY A 434 3.01 -9.71 2.98
CA GLY A 434 4.00 -9.57 1.92
C GLY A 434 4.04 -10.71 0.90
N PHE A 435 3.37 -11.86 1.13
CA PHE A 435 3.58 -13.06 0.31
C PHE A 435 2.95 -12.96 -1.08
N HIS A 436 1.89 -12.19 -1.27
CA HIS A 436 1.37 -11.96 -2.62
C HIS A 436 2.41 -11.29 -3.52
N GLU A 437 3.03 -10.23 -3.04
CA GLU A 437 4.08 -9.52 -3.79
C GLU A 437 5.36 -10.34 -3.90
N ALA A 438 5.73 -11.07 -2.85
CA ALA A 438 6.92 -11.92 -2.86
C ALA A 438 6.81 -13.06 -3.90
N ILE A 439 5.63 -13.64 -4.08
CA ILE A 439 5.39 -14.66 -5.11
C ILE A 439 5.42 -14.01 -6.49
N GLY A 440 4.72 -12.92 -6.73
CA GLY A 440 4.77 -12.18 -7.99
C GLY A 440 6.19 -11.80 -8.39
N ASP A 441 6.96 -11.21 -7.47
CA ASP A 441 8.36 -10.85 -7.70
C ASP A 441 9.28 -12.06 -7.92
N THR A 442 9.06 -13.17 -7.20
CA THR A 442 9.85 -14.41 -7.40
C THR A 442 9.65 -14.96 -8.81
N ILE A 443 8.42 -14.95 -9.30
CA ILE A 443 8.11 -15.37 -10.68
C ILE A 443 8.74 -14.39 -11.69
N ALA A 444 8.62 -13.08 -11.47
CA ALA A 444 9.25 -12.06 -12.31
C ALA A 444 10.78 -12.23 -12.40
N LEU A 445 11.44 -12.55 -11.28
CA LEU A 445 12.87 -12.83 -11.24
C LEU A 445 13.27 -14.14 -11.94
N SER A 446 12.32 -15.04 -12.21
CA SER A 446 12.56 -16.28 -12.95
C SER A 446 12.67 -16.07 -14.47
N ILE A 447 12.40 -14.87 -14.98
CA ILE A 447 12.56 -14.51 -16.40
C ILE A 447 14.06 -14.26 -16.67
N THR A 448 14.79 -15.35 -16.78
CA THR A 448 16.24 -15.36 -17.03
C THR A 448 16.53 -15.57 -18.51
N PRO A 449 17.74 -15.28 -19.00
CA PRO A 449 18.15 -15.62 -20.36
C PRO A 449 17.94 -17.09 -20.71
N SER A 450 18.16 -18.01 -19.75
CA SER A 450 17.90 -19.45 -19.95
C SER A 450 16.42 -19.74 -20.18
N TYR A 451 15.52 -19.13 -19.39
CA TYR A 451 14.08 -19.23 -19.65
C TYR A 451 13.70 -18.66 -21.02
N LEU A 452 14.19 -17.47 -21.37
CA LEU A 452 13.89 -16.83 -22.66
C LEU A 452 14.36 -17.70 -23.85
N LYS A 453 15.49 -18.37 -23.74
CA LYS A 453 15.96 -19.35 -24.71
C LYS A 453 15.06 -20.57 -24.76
N GLN A 454 14.71 -21.13 -23.61
CA GLN A 454 13.86 -22.32 -23.51
C GLN A 454 12.48 -22.11 -24.18
N VAL A 455 11.91 -20.90 -24.06
CA VAL A 455 10.64 -20.55 -24.69
C VAL A 455 10.80 -20.01 -26.11
N GLY A 456 12.02 -19.97 -26.65
CA GLY A 456 12.33 -19.59 -28.02
C GLY A 456 12.28 -18.10 -28.31
N LEU A 457 12.34 -17.22 -27.29
CA LEU A 457 12.39 -15.78 -27.48
C LEU A 457 13.81 -15.28 -27.83
N ILE A 458 14.84 -15.96 -27.35
CA ILE A 458 16.23 -15.73 -27.79
C ILE A 458 16.84 -17.06 -28.28
N ASP A 459 17.74 -16.97 -29.24
CA ASP A 459 18.35 -18.17 -29.87
C ASP A 459 19.50 -18.74 -29.04
N GLN A 460 20.23 -17.83 -28.36
CA GLN A 460 21.39 -18.19 -27.54
C GLN A 460 21.39 -17.38 -26.23
N GLU A 461 21.86 -18.01 -25.17
CA GLU A 461 22.11 -17.27 -23.93
C GLU A 461 23.30 -16.33 -24.14
N PRO A 462 23.24 -15.10 -23.60
CA PRO A 462 24.39 -14.21 -23.59
C PRO A 462 25.59 -14.89 -22.91
N PRO A 463 26.82 -14.58 -23.32
CA PRO A 463 27.99 -15.12 -22.63
C PRO A 463 28.04 -14.60 -21.18
N ALA A 464 28.58 -15.40 -20.25
CA ALA A 464 28.63 -15.07 -18.82
C ALA A 464 29.32 -13.72 -18.51
N SER A 465 30.13 -13.18 -19.42
CA SER A 465 30.69 -11.83 -19.31
C SER A 465 29.65 -10.72 -19.32
N LYS A 466 28.42 -10.99 -19.81
CA LYS A 466 27.31 -10.04 -19.85
C LYS A 466 26.41 -10.11 -18.61
N ASP A 467 26.52 -11.15 -17.78
CA ASP A 467 25.71 -11.33 -16.57
C ASP A 467 25.88 -10.18 -15.57
N ILE A 468 27.08 -9.58 -15.49
CA ILE A 468 27.39 -8.50 -14.55
C ILE A 468 26.49 -7.29 -14.80
N GLY A 469 26.23 -6.90 -16.04
CA GLY A 469 25.33 -5.79 -16.36
C GLY A 469 23.88 -6.07 -15.95
N LEU A 470 23.39 -7.26 -16.28
CA LEU A 470 22.04 -7.70 -15.90
C LEU A 470 21.88 -7.77 -14.38
N LEU A 471 22.82 -8.42 -13.70
CA LEU A 471 22.77 -8.56 -12.23
C LEU A 471 22.93 -7.21 -11.52
N LEU A 472 23.76 -6.29 -12.04
CA LEU A 472 23.87 -4.94 -11.48
C LEU A 472 22.54 -4.18 -11.60
N ARG A 473 21.86 -4.23 -12.75
CA ARG A 473 20.55 -3.61 -12.94
C ARG A 473 19.54 -4.15 -11.94
N MET A 474 19.46 -5.47 -11.77
CA MET A 474 18.60 -6.11 -10.77
C MET A 474 18.98 -5.68 -9.34
N ALA A 475 20.27 -5.57 -9.03
CA ALA A 475 20.71 -5.14 -7.70
C ALA A 475 20.36 -3.67 -7.42
N LEU A 476 20.52 -2.77 -8.40
CA LEU A 476 20.12 -1.36 -8.29
C LEU A 476 18.62 -1.19 -8.05
N ASP A 477 17.80 -2.11 -8.52
CA ASP A 477 16.35 -2.12 -8.27
C ASP A 477 16.01 -2.86 -6.97
N LYS A 478 16.26 -4.16 -6.90
CA LYS A 478 15.74 -5.03 -5.83
C LYS A 478 16.58 -4.98 -4.55
N ILE A 479 17.93 -5.02 -4.64
CA ILE A 479 18.79 -4.99 -3.45
C ILE A 479 18.80 -3.61 -2.80
N ALA A 480 18.78 -2.54 -3.59
CA ALA A 480 18.70 -1.16 -3.09
C ALA A 480 17.39 -0.91 -2.33
N PHE A 481 16.29 -1.57 -2.72
CA PHE A 481 14.99 -1.41 -2.09
C PHE A 481 14.88 -2.05 -0.69
N LEU A 482 15.56 -3.16 -0.43
CA LEU A 482 15.41 -3.94 0.80
C LEU A 482 15.57 -3.11 2.09
N PRO A 483 16.66 -2.33 2.28
CA PRO A 483 16.77 -1.50 3.48
C PRO A 483 15.75 -0.37 3.54
N PHE A 484 15.27 0.13 2.39
CA PHE A 484 14.24 1.15 2.37
C PHE A 484 12.89 0.59 2.86
N GLY A 485 12.46 -0.56 2.35
CA GLY A 485 11.24 -1.22 2.83
C GLY A 485 11.28 -1.48 4.33
N LEU A 486 12.40 -2.02 4.84
CA LEU A 486 12.59 -2.28 6.25
C LEU A 486 12.52 -1.00 7.11
N LEU A 487 13.22 0.06 6.72
CA LEU A 487 13.26 1.28 7.54
C LEU A 487 11.91 2.02 7.58
N VAL A 488 11.11 1.96 6.51
CA VAL A 488 9.75 2.55 6.51
C VAL A 488 8.89 1.87 7.58
N ASP A 489 8.91 0.55 7.64
CA ASP A 489 8.21 -0.22 8.67
C ASP A 489 8.74 0.08 10.08
N GLN A 490 10.06 0.04 10.27
CA GLN A 490 10.72 0.36 11.54
C GLN A 490 10.34 1.77 12.04
N TYR A 491 10.33 2.76 11.14
CA TYR A 491 9.97 4.12 11.46
C TYR A 491 8.52 4.24 11.91
N ARG A 492 7.59 3.63 11.16
CA ARG A 492 6.16 3.63 11.49
C ARG A 492 5.90 2.93 12.82
N TRP A 493 6.50 1.75 13.06
CA TRP A 493 6.33 1.05 14.34
C TRP A 493 6.82 1.89 15.53
N LYS A 494 7.95 2.59 15.41
CA LYS A 494 8.50 3.45 16.46
C LYS A 494 7.61 4.67 16.75
N ILE A 495 6.98 5.23 15.74
CA ILE A 495 6.00 6.31 15.92
C ILE A 495 4.74 5.79 16.62
N PHE A 496 4.16 4.72 16.13
CA PHE A 496 2.93 4.18 16.72
C PHE A 496 3.12 3.62 18.14
N SER A 497 4.29 3.10 18.47
CA SER A 497 4.62 2.69 19.84
C SER A 497 4.93 3.86 20.79
N GLY A 498 5.17 5.06 20.27
CA GLY A 498 5.61 6.23 21.02
C GLY A 498 7.11 6.23 21.37
N GLU A 499 7.90 5.29 20.84
CA GLU A 499 9.36 5.27 20.98
C GLU A 499 9.99 6.52 20.35
N VAL A 500 9.46 6.97 19.22
CA VAL A 500 9.82 8.22 18.55
C VAL A 500 8.75 9.27 18.85
N THR A 501 9.14 10.33 19.54
CA THR A 501 8.25 11.44 19.87
C THR A 501 8.12 12.43 18.71
N PRO A 502 7.06 13.26 18.68
CA PRO A 502 6.86 14.27 17.63
C PRO A 502 8.03 15.23 17.42
N ALA A 503 8.79 15.52 18.49
CA ALA A 503 9.97 16.37 18.44
C ALA A 503 11.22 15.66 17.85
N GLN A 504 11.08 14.40 17.45
CA GLN A 504 12.18 13.58 16.93
C GLN A 504 11.83 12.95 15.57
N PHE A 505 10.70 13.27 14.97
CA PHE A 505 10.21 12.60 13.77
C PHE A 505 11.20 12.68 12.62
N ASN A 506 11.70 13.87 12.32
CA ASN A 506 12.60 14.03 11.18
C ASN A 506 13.99 13.46 11.46
N ARG A 507 14.53 13.67 12.66
CA ARG A 507 15.79 13.07 13.09
C ARG A 507 15.74 11.53 13.04
N ALA A 508 14.71 10.92 13.62
CA ALA A 508 14.56 9.46 13.65
C ALA A 508 14.46 8.87 12.24
N TRP A 509 13.82 9.57 11.30
CA TRP A 509 13.81 9.19 9.90
C TRP A 509 15.22 9.13 9.33
N TRP A 510 16.00 10.18 9.49
CA TRP A 510 17.36 10.25 8.95
C TRP A 510 18.35 9.34 9.68
N ASP A 511 18.18 9.11 10.97
CA ASP A 511 18.97 8.10 11.72
C ASP A 511 18.74 6.69 11.14
N LEU A 512 17.51 6.34 10.79
CA LEU A 512 17.19 5.06 10.15
C LEU A 512 17.71 5.00 8.71
N ARG A 513 17.59 6.08 7.94
CA ARG A 513 18.17 6.19 6.58
C ARG A 513 19.68 5.99 6.61
N LEU A 514 20.35 6.62 7.54
CA LEU A 514 21.81 6.44 7.72
C LEU A 514 22.13 5.00 8.14
N LYS A 515 21.41 4.46 9.12
CA LYS A 515 21.65 3.11 9.66
C LYS A 515 21.48 2.00 8.61
N TYR A 516 20.39 2.02 7.86
CA TYR A 516 20.01 0.93 6.96
C TYR A 516 20.50 1.16 5.52
N GLN A 517 20.36 2.39 5.01
CA GLN A 517 20.74 2.68 3.62
C GLN A 517 22.11 3.33 3.46
N GLY A 518 22.72 3.86 4.54
CA GLY A 518 23.99 4.59 4.41
C GLY A 518 23.86 5.85 3.56
N ILE A 519 22.72 6.55 3.63
CA ILE A 519 22.49 7.80 2.89
C ILE A 519 22.19 8.96 3.83
N ALA A 520 22.42 10.17 3.36
CA ALA A 520 22.14 11.42 4.07
C ALA A 520 21.32 12.38 3.21
N PRO A 521 20.59 13.34 3.82
CA PRO A 521 19.96 14.41 3.05
C PRO A 521 21.03 15.26 2.36
N PRO A 522 20.71 15.91 1.23
CA PRO A 522 21.67 16.77 0.52
C PRO A 522 22.05 18.04 1.30
N ASN A 523 21.17 18.49 2.21
CA ASN A 523 21.35 19.69 3.02
C ASN A 523 20.86 19.48 4.45
N ALA A 524 21.12 20.46 5.33
CA ALA A 524 20.70 20.40 6.73
C ALA A 524 19.17 20.35 6.84
N ARG A 525 18.68 19.40 7.65
CA ARG A 525 17.26 19.24 7.96
C ARG A 525 16.99 19.51 9.43
N SER A 526 15.80 20.01 9.72
CA SER A 526 15.36 20.36 11.08
C SER A 526 14.15 19.52 11.52
N GLU A 527 13.70 19.68 12.75
CA GLU A 527 12.44 19.05 13.22
C GLU A 527 11.18 19.80 12.74
N ASP A 528 11.31 20.95 12.11
CA ASP A 528 10.20 21.58 11.38
C ASP A 528 9.89 20.85 10.06
N ASP A 529 10.89 20.12 9.53
CA ASP A 529 10.71 19.23 8.39
C ASP A 529 9.98 17.94 8.82
N PHE A 530 9.35 17.31 7.86
CA PHE A 530 8.74 15.99 8.04
C PHE A 530 8.99 15.13 6.79
N ASP A 531 10.28 14.94 6.48
CA ASP A 531 10.73 14.31 5.23
C ASP A 531 10.14 12.92 4.99
N ALA A 532 9.84 12.18 6.04
CA ALA A 532 9.18 10.88 5.94
C ALA A 532 7.82 10.95 5.24
N ALA A 533 7.03 12.02 5.48
CA ALA A 533 5.72 12.19 4.88
C ALA A 533 5.77 12.65 3.41
N ALA A 534 6.94 13.04 2.90
CA ALA A 534 7.16 13.21 1.47
C ALA A 534 7.06 11.87 0.70
N LYS A 535 6.95 10.74 1.40
CA LYS A 535 6.64 9.42 0.86
C LYS A 535 5.21 9.03 1.25
N TYR A 536 4.36 8.84 0.24
CA TYR A 536 2.93 8.51 0.39
C TYR A 536 2.62 7.37 1.40
N HIS A 537 3.51 6.39 1.51
CA HIS A 537 3.33 5.22 2.38
C HIS A 537 3.59 5.48 3.88
N VAL A 538 3.98 6.68 4.27
CA VAL A 538 4.29 7.01 5.66
C VAL A 538 3.15 7.77 6.32
N ALA A 539 2.60 8.77 5.67
CA ALA A 539 1.53 9.64 6.19
C ALA A 539 0.21 9.46 5.48
#